data_3ac7803fd036724e402c1881c106888e
#
_entry.id   3ac7803fd036724e402c1881c106888e
#
_cell.length_a   1.000
_cell.length_b   1.000
_cell.length_c   1.000
_cell.angle_alpha   90.00
_cell.angle_beta   90.00
_cell.angle_gamma   90.00
#
_symmetry.space_group_name_H-M   'P 1'
#
loop_
_entity.id
_entity.type
_entity.pdbx_description
1 polymer ?
#
loop_
_entity_poly.entity_id
_entity_poly.type
_entity_poly.pdbx_seq_one_letter_code
_entity_poly.pdbx_strand_id
1 'polypeptide(L)'
;AENSALRDPNQSKVSELFQELEFRRMAENFNRIFTSKEEPIISDDKINTPEQKVLQEGQQFDLFSPPGSGSSTQNDTSKRKDLSTKEHWYQTVNGKKARELLLKKLLSEKQVCFDTETTSLNALEADLIGISFCWSPGKGYYLALPNERKQVIQILQYFKPFFEHPEIEKIGHNLKYDLKILRNYNIQVQSPFFDTMVAHYLVNPDMRHNMDILAETYLNYSPLPITDLIGKKGKNQRSMKDIALDQQTEYAVEDADITLQLKQHFEKEMEAANTLSLYRRVELPLVAVLSDMECEGINLDTAFLKELSKGLSSDIEILEKTIFEDAGETFNLGSPKQLGLILFEKLNLVEKPKKTKTGQYSTAEEVLSALAKDHPIISSILEWRSLNKLQNTYVDALPKEINLKTDRVHTIYNQAVASTGRLSSNNPNLQNIPIRTLRGQQVRKAFIPRDKEHVLVAADYSQIELRIIAALSKDLGMLNAFQNNEDIHSATAAKVFGVSLEKVTSEQRSNAKTVNFGIIYGVSA
;
A
#
# COMPACT_ATOMS: atom_id res chain seq x y z
N ALA A 1 -11.36 4.92 48.09
CA ALA A 1 -12.18 3.91 47.42
C ALA A 1 -13.45 4.50 46.78
N GLU A 2 -14.03 5.55 47.32
CA GLU A 2 -15.22 6.19 46.76
C GLU A 2 -15.03 6.99 45.46
N ASN A 3 -13.79 7.39 45.14
CA ASN A 3 -13.46 8.13 43.94
C ASN A 3 -13.06 7.25 42.72
N SER A 4 -13.13 5.93 42.86
CA SER A 4 -12.73 4.98 41.79
C SER A 4 -13.93 4.24 41.19
N ALA A 5 -15.16 4.67 41.46
CA ALA A 5 -16.34 4.11 40.83
C ALA A 5 -16.42 4.59 39.36
N LEU A 6 -16.63 3.63 38.45
CA LEU A 6 -16.87 3.92 37.04
C LEU A 6 -18.19 4.74 36.96
N ARG A 7 -18.11 5.96 36.46
CA ARG A 7 -19.28 6.80 36.19
C ARG A 7 -19.65 6.66 34.72
N ASP A 8 -20.95 6.76 34.43
CA ASP A 8 -21.41 6.78 33.05
C ASP A 8 -20.74 7.96 32.31
N PRO A 9 -20.12 7.70 31.16
CA PRO A 9 -19.42 8.75 30.43
C PRO A 9 -20.42 9.74 29.83
N ASN A 10 -20.02 11.00 29.74
CA ASN A 10 -20.79 12.01 29.01
C ASN A 10 -20.66 11.74 27.51
N GLN A 11 -21.64 11.04 26.94
CA GLN A 11 -21.63 10.57 25.56
C GLN A 11 -21.43 11.69 24.53
N SER A 12 -22.06 12.86 24.76
CA SER A 12 -21.92 14.01 23.87
C SER A 12 -20.47 14.53 23.82
N LYS A 13 -19.87 14.78 25.01
CA LYS A 13 -18.49 15.25 25.07
C LYS A 13 -17.46 14.25 24.56
N VAL A 14 -17.70 12.96 24.81
CA VAL A 14 -16.81 11.91 24.28
C VAL A 14 -16.93 11.79 22.78
N SER A 15 -18.14 11.93 22.22
CA SER A 15 -18.36 11.93 20.78
C SER A 15 -17.71 13.15 20.10
N GLU A 16 -17.87 14.34 20.69
CA GLU A 16 -17.19 15.56 20.24
C GLU A 16 -15.66 15.40 20.23
N LEU A 17 -15.09 14.87 21.33
CA LEU A 17 -13.66 14.61 21.45
C LEU A 17 -13.17 13.58 20.42
N PHE A 18 -13.92 12.50 20.20
CA PHE A 18 -13.53 11.52 19.19
C PHE A 18 -13.66 12.07 17.76
N GLN A 19 -14.58 12.99 17.53
CA GLN A 19 -14.70 13.69 16.26
C GLN A 19 -13.55 14.69 16.05
N GLU A 20 -13.19 15.46 17.08
CA GLU A 20 -12.05 16.40 17.07
C GLU A 20 -10.71 15.67 16.87
N LEU A 21 -10.54 14.50 17.51
CA LEU A 21 -9.33 13.66 17.41
C LEU A 21 -9.39 12.66 16.25
N GLU A 22 -10.46 12.66 15.43
CA GLU A 22 -10.68 11.73 14.30
C GLU A 22 -10.62 10.24 14.67
N PHE A 23 -10.91 9.88 15.92
CA PHE A 23 -10.87 8.51 16.43
C PHE A 23 -12.15 7.72 16.08
N ARG A 24 -12.50 7.60 14.81
CA ARG A 24 -13.74 6.98 14.30
C ARG A 24 -13.97 5.58 14.87
N ARG A 25 -12.95 4.71 14.87
CA ARG A 25 -13.05 3.34 15.38
C ARG A 25 -13.26 3.29 16.90
N MET A 26 -12.69 4.25 17.64
CA MET A 26 -12.93 4.38 19.08
C MET A 26 -14.34 4.91 19.35
N ALA A 27 -14.83 5.86 18.55
CA ALA A 27 -16.21 6.35 18.61
C ALA A 27 -17.23 5.23 18.37
N GLU A 28 -17.02 4.40 17.32
CA GLU A 28 -17.87 3.24 17.03
C GLU A 28 -17.89 2.22 18.18
N ASN A 29 -16.73 1.88 18.73
CA ASN A 29 -16.64 0.96 19.86
C ASN A 29 -17.26 1.52 21.13
N PHE A 30 -17.06 2.81 21.39
CA PHE A 30 -17.66 3.50 22.53
C PHE A 30 -19.19 3.52 22.42
N ASN A 31 -19.73 3.91 21.28
CA ASN A 31 -21.17 3.93 21.03
C ASN A 31 -21.78 2.53 21.17
N ARG A 32 -21.12 1.48 20.66
CA ARG A 32 -21.56 0.10 20.80
C ARG A 32 -21.63 -0.37 22.27
N ILE A 33 -20.70 0.11 23.12
CA ILE A 33 -20.63 -0.31 24.52
C ILE A 33 -21.60 0.48 25.39
N PHE A 34 -21.83 1.75 25.11
CA PHE A 34 -22.54 2.67 25.98
C PHE A 34 -23.93 3.11 25.50
N THR A 35 -24.30 2.84 24.22
CA THR A 35 -25.64 3.15 23.68
C THR A 35 -26.62 1.96 23.63
N SER A 36 -26.17 0.73 23.82
CA SER A 36 -27.04 -0.45 23.82
C SER A 36 -27.61 -0.71 25.23
N LYS A 37 -28.57 0.11 25.64
CA LYS A 37 -29.54 -0.21 26.70
C LYS A 37 -30.94 -0.10 26.12
N GLU A 38 -31.34 -1.08 25.32
CA GLU A 38 -32.75 -1.46 25.13
C GLU A 38 -32.91 -2.95 25.45
N GLU A 39 -33.90 -3.25 26.27
CA GLU A 39 -34.20 -4.58 26.80
C GLU A 39 -34.57 -5.57 25.69
N PRO A 40 -34.28 -6.87 25.85
CA PRO A 40 -34.63 -7.87 24.84
C PRO A 40 -36.12 -8.22 24.89
N ILE A 41 -36.81 -7.92 23.81
CA ILE A 41 -38.11 -8.55 23.52
C ILE A 41 -37.81 -9.98 23.06
N ILE A 42 -38.19 -10.94 23.91
CA ILE A 42 -38.15 -12.37 23.59
C ILE A 42 -39.31 -12.65 22.63
N SER A 43 -38.99 -13.04 21.41
CA SER A 43 -39.90 -13.77 20.53
C SER A 43 -39.21 -15.03 20.04
N ASP A 44 -39.72 -16.17 20.43
CA ASP A 44 -39.41 -17.50 19.92
C ASP A 44 -39.64 -17.54 18.41
N ASP A 45 -38.61 -17.81 17.63
CA ASP A 45 -38.74 -18.65 16.42
C ASP A 45 -37.37 -19.08 15.84
N LYS A 46 -37.24 -20.41 15.88
CA LYS A 46 -36.44 -21.29 14.98
C LYS A 46 -34.98 -21.02 14.70
N ILE A 47 -34.18 -21.82 15.36
CA ILE A 47 -32.78 -22.17 15.07
C ILE A 47 -32.66 -22.69 13.62
N ASN A 48 -31.93 -21.94 12.80
CA ASN A 48 -31.32 -22.46 11.58
C ASN A 48 -29.82 -22.29 11.68
N THR A 49 -29.12 -23.42 11.74
CA THR A 49 -27.68 -23.58 11.75
C THR A 49 -27.09 -23.09 10.41
N PRO A 50 -26.07 -22.22 10.39
CA PRO A 50 -25.38 -21.91 9.13
C PRO A 50 -24.32 -22.98 8.82
N GLU A 51 -24.43 -23.57 7.66
CA GLU A 51 -23.43 -24.45 7.07
C GLU A 51 -22.06 -23.74 6.94
N GLN A 52 -21.05 -24.45 7.41
CA GLN A 52 -19.64 -24.07 7.22
C GLN A 52 -19.29 -24.10 5.74
N LYS A 53 -19.09 -22.93 5.13
CA LYS A 53 -18.44 -22.81 3.82
C LYS A 53 -16.93 -23.00 3.99
N VAL A 54 -16.46 -24.08 3.41
CA VAL A 54 -15.05 -24.40 3.19
C VAL A 54 -14.40 -23.24 2.42
N LEU A 55 -13.37 -22.63 3.01
CA LEU A 55 -12.55 -21.61 2.39
C LEU A 55 -11.59 -22.28 1.38
N GLN A 56 -11.67 -21.90 0.13
CA GLN A 56 -10.69 -22.27 -0.89
C GLN A 56 -9.36 -21.54 -0.63
N GLU A 57 -8.29 -22.30 -0.64
CA GLU A 57 -6.90 -21.81 -0.56
C GLU A 57 -6.60 -20.86 -1.71
N GLY A 58 -6.00 -19.71 -1.40
CA GLY A 58 -5.44 -18.79 -2.39
C GLY A 58 -5.80 -17.30 -2.23
N GLN A 59 -6.52 -16.89 -1.20
CA GLN A 59 -6.76 -15.46 -0.98
C GLN A 59 -5.79 -14.88 0.04
N GLN A 60 -4.87 -14.09 -0.44
CA GLN A 60 -4.02 -13.23 0.37
C GLN A 60 -4.91 -12.23 1.12
N PHE A 61 -4.91 -12.31 2.45
CA PHE A 61 -5.63 -11.36 3.30
C PHE A 61 -5.03 -9.96 3.08
N ASP A 62 -5.81 -9.09 2.48
CA ASP A 62 -5.55 -7.66 2.54
C ASP A 62 -5.80 -7.20 3.98
N LEU A 63 -4.73 -6.89 4.70
CA LEU A 63 -4.76 -6.49 6.11
C LEU A 63 -5.51 -5.16 6.34
N PHE A 64 -5.93 -4.49 5.28
CA PHE A 64 -6.55 -3.17 5.28
C PHE A 64 -7.99 -3.14 4.74
N SER A 65 -8.56 -4.27 4.34
CA SER A 65 -9.97 -4.33 3.99
C SER A 65 -10.82 -4.58 5.24
N PRO A 66 -11.83 -3.76 5.53
CA PRO A 66 -12.70 -3.97 6.68
C PRO A 66 -13.57 -5.20 6.49
N PRO A 67 -13.73 -6.08 7.51
CA PRO A 67 -14.72 -7.15 7.47
C PRO A 67 -16.12 -6.56 7.55
N GLY A 68 -16.92 -6.75 6.50
CA GLY A 68 -18.36 -6.62 6.54
C GLY A 68 -18.90 -5.20 6.69
N SER A 69 -19.00 -4.47 5.58
CA SER A 69 -19.95 -3.36 5.48
C SER A 69 -21.38 -3.93 5.31
N GLY A 70 -21.99 -4.18 6.42
CA GLY A 70 -23.40 -4.57 6.51
C GLY A 70 -23.97 -4.03 7.81
N SER A 71 -24.24 -2.75 7.84
CA SER A 71 -25.36 -2.10 8.54
C SER A 71 -25.24 -0.59 8.36
N SER A 72 -26.18 -0.03 7.67
CA SER A 72 -26.51 1.37 7.63
C SER A 72 -26.71 1.91 9.04
N THR A 73 -25.69 2.47 9.66
CA THR A 73 -25.92 3.47 10.71
C THR A 73 -26.27 4.75 9.98
N GLN A 74 -27.50 5.17 10.11
CA GLN A 74 -27.96 6.51 9.82
C GLN A 74 -27.16 7.49 10.69
N ASN A 75 -25.95 7.81 10.29
CA ASN A 75 -25.31 9.05 10.74
C ASN A 75 -25.94 10.17 9.95
N ASP A 76 -26.16 11.28 10.59
CA ASP A 76 -26.75 12.53 10.11
C ASP A 76 -26.19 12.97 8.73
N THR A 77 -26.49 12.18 7.70
CA THR A 77 -26.17 12.41 6.29
C THR A 77 -27.09 13.50 5.69
N SER A 78 -28.02 14.02 6.51
CA SER A 78 -29.02 15.00 6.08
C SER A 78 -28.46 16.40 5.77
N LYS A 79 -27.13 16.59 5.84
CA LYS A 79 -26.49 17.90 5.58
C LYS A 79 -25.33 17.89 4.58
N ARG A 80 -24.89 16.72 4.09
CA ARG A 80 -23.83 16.70 3.07
C ARG A 80 -24.43 16.99 1.70
N LYS A 81 -23.71 17.78 0.91
CA LYS A 81 -24.04 17.99 -0.49
C LYS A 81 -23.67 16.75 -1.29
N ASP A 82 -24.39 16.48 -2.34
CA ASP A 82 -24.13 15.43 -3.32
C ASP A 82 -24.43 15.96 -4.73
N LEU A 83 -24.26 15.12 -5.75
CA LEU A 83 -24.50 15.48 -7.13
C LEU A 83 -25.93 15.96 -7.38
N SER A 84 -26.92 15.44 -6.64
CA SER A 84 -28.34 15.81 -6.78
C SER A 84 -28.67 17.19 -6.18
N THR A 85 -27.86 17.65 -5.21
CA THR A 85 -28.09 18.89 -4.45
C THR A 85 -27.22 20.06 -4.90
N LYS A 86 -26.19 19.80 -5.71
CA LYS A 86 -25.25 20.80 -6.22
C LYS A 86 -25.55 21.13 -7.66
N GLU A 87 -25.76 22.42 -7.97
CA GLU A 87 -25.84 22.87 -9.36
C GLU A 87 -24.50 22.58 -10.07
N HIS A 88 -24.58 21.85 -11.17
CA HIS A 88 -23.44 21.51 -11.98
C HIS A 88 -23.79 21.49 -13.47
N TRP A 89 -22.75 21.55 -14.29
CA TRP A 89 -22.88 21.53 -15.74
C TRP A 89 -21.78 20.61 -16.32
N TYR A 90 -22.11 19.35 -16.43
CA TYR A 90 -21.24 18.31 -16.95
C TYR A 90 -21.65 17.92 -18.35
N GLN A 91 -20.70 17.90 -19.28
CA GLN A 91 -21.00 17.68 -20.68
C GLN A 91 -20.17 16.57 -21.29
N THR A 92 -20.83 15.69 -22.03
CA THR A 92 -20.17 14.73 -22.90
C THR A 92 -19.64 15.41 -24.15
N VAL A 93 -18.36 15.17 -24.45
CA VAL A 93 -17.71 15.61 -25.68
C VAL A 93 -17.55 14.43 -26.63
N ASN A 94 -18.40 14.38 -27.63
CA ASN A 94 -18.28 13.44 -28.73
C ASN A 94 -18.33 14.21 -30.07
N GLY A 95 -17.77 13.63 -31.11
CA GLY A 95 -17.69 14.28 -32.41
C GLY A 95 -16.52 15.27 -32.58
N LYS A 96 -16.11 15.45 -33.83
CA LYS A 96 -14.90 16.19 -34.20
C LYS A 96 -14.93 17.67 -33.74
N LYS A 97 -16.01 18.37 -34.02
CA LYS A 97 -16.11 19.81 -33.71
C LYS A 97 -16.11 20.09 -32.21
N ALA A 98 -16.77 19.24 -31.41
CA ALA A 98 -16.77 19.38 -29.96
C ALA A 98 -15.36 19.17 -29.39
N ARG A 99 -14.59 18.21 -29.91
CA ARG A 99 -13.17 17.95 -29.54
C ARG A 99 -12.26 19.13 -29.89
N GLU A 100 -12.48 19.76 -31.06
CA GLU A 100 -11.75 20.97 -31.47
C GLU A 100 -11.99 22.14 -30.49
N LEU A 101 -13.22 22.34 -30.09
CA LEU A 101 -13.58 23.39 -29.12
C LEU A 101 -13.01 23.10 -27.74
N LEU A 102 -13.11 21.85 -27.29
CA LEU A 102 -12.53 21.43 -26.01
C LEU A 102 -11.03 21.67 -25.99
N LEU A 103 -10.28 21.17 -27.00
CA LEU A 103 -8.82 21.36 -27.06
C LEU A 103 -8.45 22.84 -27.06
N LYS A 104 -9.13 23.65 -27.87
CA LYS A 104 -8.90 25.12 -27.88
C LYS A 104 -9.09 25.73 -26.51
N LYS A 105 -10.11 25.29 -25.77
CA LYS A 105 -10.38 25.75 -24.42
C LYS A 105 -9.31 25.28 -23.44
N LEU A 106 -8.94 24.00 -23.45
CA LEU A 106 -7.87 23.44 -22.61
C LEU A 106 -6.55 24.22 -22.78
N LEU A 107 -6.17 24.54 -24.02
CA LEU A 107 -4.95 25.29 -24.32
C LEU A 107 -4.99 26.77 -23.89
N SER A 108 -6.17 27.30 -23.54
CA SER A 108 -6.30 28.66 -23.01
C SER A 108 -6.30 28.74 -21.48
N GLU A 109 -6.34 27.59 -20.80
CA GLU A 109 -6.35 27.53 -19.34
C GLU A 109 -4.92 27.45 -18.77
N LYS A 110 -4.74 27.95 -17.54
CA LYS A 110 -3.46 27.86 -16.81
C LYS A 110 -3.34 26.56 -16.04
N GLN A 111 -4.46 26.00 -15.62
CA GLN A 111 -4.54 24.76 -14.86
C GLN A 111 -5.79 23.97 -15.27
N VAL A 112 -5.67 22.67 -15.37
CA VAL A 112 -6.77 21.77 -15.71
C VAL A 112 -6.66 20.49 -14.89
N CYS A 113 -7.72 20.14 -14.19
CA CYS A 113 -7.88 18.83 -13.62
C CYS A 113 -8.31 17.85 -14.70
N PHE A 114 -7.74 16.66 -14.72
CA PHE A 114 -8.17 15.55 -15.56
C PHE A 114 -8.14 14.25 -14.78
N ASP A 115 -8.99 13.33 -15.18
CA ASP A 115 -9.05 11.97 -14.66
C ASP A 115 -9.33 10.99 -15.80
N THR A 116 -8.84 9.75 -15.71
CA THR A 116 -8.96 8.74 -16.76
C THR A 116 -9.87 7.58 -16.34
N GLU A 117 -10.92 7.34 -17.13
CA GLU A 117 -11.79 6.18 -16.99
C GLU A 117 -11.25 4.98 -17.77
N THR A 118 -11.13 3.83 -17.11
CA THR A 118 -10.45 2.68 -17.65
C THR A 118 -11.16 1.35 -17.36
N THR A 119 -10.73 0.28 -18.04
CA THR A 119 -11.31 -1.06 -17.88
C THR A 119 -10.72 -1.85 -16.73
N SER A 120 -9.59 -1.45 -16.16
CA SER A 120 -8.84 -2.20 -15.13
C SER A 120 -8.01 -1.28 -14.26
N LEU A 121 -7.78 -1.69 -13.01
CA LEU A 121 -6.83 -1.01 -12.11
C LEU A 121 -5.36 -1.29 -12.48
N ASN A 122 -5.09 -2.31 -13.29
CA ASN A 122 -3.75 -2.55 -13.83
C ASN A 122 -3.52 -1.64 -15.04
N ALA A 123 -2.81 -0.54 -14.85
CA ALA A 123 -2.58 0.46 -15.88
C ALA A 123 -1.92 -0.08 -17.15
N LEU A 124 -1.08 -1.15 -17.07
CA LEU A 124 -0.42 -1.74 -18.24
C LEU A 124 -1.37 -2.56 -19.13
N GLU A 125 -2.48 -3.03 -18.58
CA GLU A 125 -3.46 -3.86 -19.26
C GLU A 125 -4.75 -3.12 -19.60
N ALA A 126 -5.00 -2.03 -18.89
CA ALA A 126 -6.22 -1.25 -19.00
C ALA A 126 -6.38 -0.59 -20.38
N ASP A 127 -7.60 -0.66 -20.89
CA ASP A 127 -8.04 0.18 -22.01
C ASP A 127 -8.65 1.46 -21.47
N LEU A 128 -8.35 2.57 -22.11
CA LEU A 128 -8.92 3.88 -21.82
C LEU A 128 -10.34 4.00 -22.42
N ILE A 129 -11.31 4.36 -21.58
CA ILE A 129 -12.72 4.53 -21.94
C ILE A 129 -13.07 5.98 -22.21
N GLY A 130 -12.50 6.88 -21.41
CA GLY A 130 -12.73 8.32 -21.52
C GLY A 130 -11.79 9.12 -20.64
N ILE A 131 -11.84 10.42 -20.77
CA ILE A 131 -11.07 11.37 -19.95
C ILE A 131 -11.98 12.51 -19.55
N SER A 132 -12.08 12.80 -18.27
CA SER A 132 -12.77 13.98 -17.77
C SER A 132 -11.82 15.17 -17.62
N PHE A 133 -12.36 16.37 -17.77
CA PHE A 133 -11.61 17.62 -17.63
C PHE A 133 -12.43 18.64 -16.84
N CYS A 134 -11.81 19.30 -15.87
CA CYS A 134 -12.40 20.36 -15.07
C CYS A 134 -11.36 21.46 -14.80
N TRP A 135 -11.75 22.73 -14.98
CA TRP A 135 -10.93 23.92 -14.66
C TRP A 135 -11.70 24.99 -13.89
N SER A 136 -12.97 24.73 -13.63
CA SER A 136 -13.83 25.59 -12.82
C SER A 136 -14.83 24.73 -12.05
N PRO A 137 -14.95 24.89 -10.73
CA PRO A 137 -15.86 24.09 -9.91
C PRO A 137 -17.29 24.07 -10.47
N GLY A 138 -17.91 22.91 -10.50
CA GLY A 138 -19.26 22.68 -11.02
C GLY A 138 -19.38 22.67 -12.55
N LYS A 139 -18.26 22.74 -13.30
CA LYS A 139 -18.29 22.74 -14.77
C LYS A 139 -17.18 21.84 -15.32
N GLY A 140 -17.55 20.80 -16.05
CA GLY A 140 -16.57 19.91 -16.63
C GLY A 140 -17.06 19.17 -17.87
N TYR A 141 -16.14 18.43 -18.46
CA TYR A 141 -16.32 17.80 -19.75
C TYR A 141 -15.78 16.38 -19.74
N TYR A 142 -16.54 15.45 -20.28
CA TYR A 142 -16.12 14.06 -20.48
C TYR A 142 -15.84 13.80 -21.95
N LEU A 143 -14.58 13.54 -22.29
CA LEU A 143 -14.16 13.09 -23.61
C LEU A 143 -14.43 11.59 -23.73
N ALA A 144 -15.57 11.22 -24.25
CA ALA A 144 -15.91 9.84 -24.51
C ALA A 144 -15.06 9.27 -25.66
N LEU A 145 -14.46 8.11 -25.44
CA LEU A 145 -13.57 7.46 -26.40
C LEU A 145 -14.24 6.20 -26.99
N PRO A 146 -13.97 5.90 -28.28
CA PRO A 146 -14.48 4.68 -28.91
C PRO A 146 -13.78 3.42 -28.38
N ASN A 147 -14.40 2.26 -28.60
CA ASN A 147 -13.82 0.98 -28.20
C ASN A 147 -12.58 0.56 -29.02
N GLU A 148 -12.45 1.09 -30.24
CA GLU A 148 -11.35 0.73 -31.13
C GLU A 148 -10.07 1.49 -30.77
N ARG A 149 -9.05 0.78 -30.31
CA ARG A 149 -7.76 1.35 -29.85
C ARG A 149 -7.11 2.28 -30.89
N LYS A 150 -7.20 1.98 -32.18
CA LYS A 150 -6.62 2.82 -33.24
C LYS A 150 -7.30 4.20 -33.28
N GLN A 151 -8.61 4.26 -33.13
CA GLN A 151 -9.35 5.51 -33.07
C GLN A 151 -9.05 6.28 -31.78
N VAL A 152 -8.92 5.58 -30.65
CA VAL A 152 -8.49 6.20 -29.38
C VAL A 152 -7.15 6.88 -29.55
N ILE A 153 -6.15 6.19 -30.13
CA ILE A 153 -4.82 6.76 -30.39
C ILE A 153 -4.94 8.03 -31.26
N GLN A 154 -5.72 7.99 -32.33
CA GLN A 154 -5.92 9.17 -33.21
C GLN A 154 -6.52 10.36 -32.47
N ILE A 155 -7.53 10.11 -31.62
CA ILE A 155 -8.14 11.15 -30.81
C ILE A 155 -7.15 11.72 -29.80
N LEU A 156 -6.40 10.87 -29.11
CA LEU A 156 -5.41 11.30 -28.12
C LEU A 156 -4.24 12.07 -28.74
N GLN A 157 -3.79 11.69 -29.94
CA GLN A 157 -2.79 12.47 -30.68
C GLN A 157 -3.25 13.89 -30.96
N TYR A 158 -4.56 14.09 -31.16
CA TYR A 158 -5.13 15.42 -31.29
C TYR A 158 -5.06 16.23 -29.98
N PHE A 159 -5.20 15.57 -28.81
CA PHE A 159 -5.08 16.19 -27.47
C PHE A 159 -3.63 16.25 -26.93
N LYS A 160 -2.68 15.66 -27.64
CA LYS A 160 -1.26 15.66 -27.25
C LYS A 160 -0.72 17.06 -26.93
N PRO A 161 -1.02 18.13 -27.70
CA PRO A 161 -0.56 19.49 -27.38
C PRO A 161 -0.97 19.99 -25.98
N PHE A 162 -2.09 19.54 -25.43
CA PHE A 162 -2.49 19.87 -24.08
C PHE A 162 -1.68 19.07 -23.04
N PHE A 163 -1.61 17.75 -23.18
CA PHE A 163 -0.93 16.91 -22.20
C PHE A 163 0.58 17.19 -22.12
N GLU A 164 1.20 17.52 -23.25
CA GLU A 164 2.62 17.84 -23.35
C GLU A 164 2.92 19.34 -23.22
N HIS A 165 1.92 20.18 -22.87
CA HIS A 165 2.15 21.60 -22.71
C HIS A 165 2.97 21.91 -21.45
N PRO A 166 4.10 22.64 -21.56
CA PRO A 166 5.03 22.83 -20.44
C PRO A 166 4.57 23.86 -19.40
N GLU A 167 3.52 24.65 -19.69
CA GLU A 167 3.08 25.72 -18.80
C GLU A 167 1.70 25.48 -18.17
N ILE A 168 0.89 24.58 -18.73
CA ILE A 168 -0.43 24.24 -18.17
C ILE A 168 -0.24 23.24 -17.04
N GLU A 169 -0.69 23.59 -15.83
CA GLU A 169 -0.68 22.67 -14.70
C GLU A 169 -1.75 21.58 -14.87
N LYS A 170 -1.32 20.31 -14.84
CA LYS A 170 -2.18 19.13 -14.88
C LYS A 170 -2.45 18.65 -13.46
N ILE A 171 -3.70 18.69 -13.06
CA ILE A 171 -4.17 18.33 -11.72
C ILE A 171 -4.80 16.95 -11.80
N GLY A 172 -4.52 16.08 -10.84
CA GLY A 172 -5.16 14.77 -10.71
C GLY A 172 -5.16 14.27 -9.28
N HIS A 173 -5.80 13.13 -9.06
CA HIS A 173 -5.78 12.40 -7.80
C HIS A 173 -5.14 11.03 -8.04
N ASN A 174 -4.00 10.71 -7.41
CA ASN A 174 -3.17 9.56 -7.77
C ASN A 174 -2.71 9.61 -9.24
N LEU A 175 -2.27 10.78 -9.64
CA LEU A 175 -1.91 11.15 -11.02
C LEU A 175 -0.95 10.14 -11.68
N LYS A 176 -0.15 9.44 -10.90
CA LYS A 176 0.75 8.39 -11.38
C LYS A 176 0.04 7.33 -12.22
N TYR A 177 -1.20 6.96 -11.85
CA TYR A 177 -2.00 6.01 -12.62
C TYR A 177 -2.32 6.55 -14.02
N ASP A 178 -2.80 7.80 -14.11
CA ASP A 178 -3.18 8.46 -15.36
C ASP A 178 -1.98 8.67 -16.29
N LEU A 179 -0.82 9.02 -15.73
CA LEU A 179 0.43 9.12 -16.48
C LEU A 179 0.78 7.79 -17.17
N LYS A 180 0.63 6.66 -16.47
CA LYS A 180 0.87 5.32 -17.04
C LYS A 180 -0.14 4.97 -18.12
N ILE A 181 -1.43 5.27 -17.90
CA ILE A 181 -2.48 5.04 -18.89
C ILE A 181 -2.17 5.82 -20.18
N LEU A 182 -1.91 7.11 -20.08
CA LEU A 182 -1.64 7.95 -21.24
C LEU A 182 -0.35 7.54 -21.98
N ARG A 183 0.66 7.08 -21.26
CA ARG A 183 1.89 6.52 -21.84
C ARG A 183 1.62 5.32 -22.74
N ASN A 184 0.64 4.44 -22.42
CA ASN A 184 0.26 3.31 -23.26
C ASN A 184 -0.33 3.74 -24.61
N TYR A 185 -0.69 5.03 -24.75
CA TYR A 185 -1.21 5.65 -25.97
C TYR A 185 -0.21 6.62 -26.60
N ASN A 186 1.08 6.56 -26.21
CA ASN A 186 2.16 7.42 -26.70
C ASN A 186 1.98 8.92 -26.38
N ILE A 187 1.35 9.21 -25.23
CA ILE A 187 1.24 10.55 -24.66
C ILE A 187 2.18 10.62 -23.46
N GLN A 188 3.13 11.54 -23.49
CA GLN A 188 4.01 11.82 -22.35
C GLN A 188 3.57 13.13 -21.70
N VAL A 189 2.80 13.00 -20.63
CA VAL A 189 2.28 14.19 -19.91
C VAL A 189 3.46 14.96 -19.31
N GLN A 190 3.53 16.25 -19.60
CA GLN A 190 4.58 17.14 -19.12
C GLN A 190 4.15 17.90 -17.86
N SER A 191 5.10 18.14 -16.95
CA SER A 191 4.91 19.06 -15.82
C SER A 191 4.61 20.49 -16.33
N PRO A 192 3.97 21.36 -15.52
CA PRO A 192 3.75 21.20 -14.08
C PRO A 192 2.55 20.30 -13.74
N PHE A 193 2.68 19.61 -12.60
CA PHE A 193 1.66 18.73 -12.05
C PHE A 193 1.14 19.22 -10.71
N PHE A 194 -0.04 18.70 -10.32
CA PHE A 194 -0.54 18.73 -8.95
C PHE A 194 -1.27 17.41 -8.66
N ASP A 195 -0.81 16.67 -7.67
CA ASP A 195 -1.44 15.43 -7.20
C ASP A 195 -2.06 15.65 -5.82
N THR A 196 -3.40 15.58 -5.75
CA THR A 196 -4.15 15.85 -4.51
C THR A 196 -3.98 14.76 -3.46
N MET A 197 -3.69 13.51 -3.85
CA MET A 197 -3.41 12.42 -2.91
C MET A 197 -2.07 12.67 -2.20
N VAL A 198 -1.04 13.03 -2.95
CA VAL A 198 0.30 13.35 -2.41
C VAL A 198 0.26 14.66 -1.61
N ALA A 199 -0.52 15.65 -2.04
CA ALA A 199 -0.72 16.89 -1.28
C ALA A 199 -1.35 16.61 0.10
N HIS A 200 -2.43 15.84 0.14
CA HIS A 200 -3.08 15.47 1.40
C HIS A 200 -2.18 14.62 2.29
N TYR A 201 -1.37 13.72 1.72
CA TYR A 201 -0.40 12.95 2.48
C TYR A 201 0.58 13.84 3.27
N LEU A 202 0.99 14.99 2.72
CA LEU A 202 1.86 15.94 3.41
C LEU A 202 1.12 16.82 4.45
N VAL A 203 -0.20 16.91 4.35
CA VAL A 203 -1.04 17.62 5.32
C VAL A 203 -1.41 16.70 6.50
N ASN A 204 -1.85 15.48 6.19
CA ASN A 204 -2.29 14.51 7.21
C ASN A 204 -1.87 13.08 6.82
N PRO A 205 -0.62 12.65 7.11
CA PRO A 205 -0.05 11.39 6.66
C PRO A 205 -0.71 10.14 7.28
N ASP A 206 -1.41 10.27 8.40
CA ASP A 206 -2.02 9.14 9.12
C ASP A 206 -3.47 8.87 8.68
N MET A 207 -4.05 9.77 7.88
CA MET A 207 -5.39 9.61 7.36
C MET A 207 -5.39 8.78 6.05
N ARG A 208 -6.55 8.25 5.66
CA ARG A 208 -6.74 7.67 4.33
C ARG A 208 -6.83 8.76 3.28
N HIS A 209 -6.24 8.50 2.11
CA HIS A 209 -6.15 9.49 1.02
C HIS A 209 -7.11 9.20 -0.15
N ASN A 210 -8.12 8.35 0.03
CA ASN A 210 -9.14 8.10 -0.99
C ASN A 210 -9.97 9.36 -1.24
N MET A 211 -10.25 9.65 -2.49
CA MET A 211 -10.97 10.85 -2.90
C MET A 211 -12.33 11.00 -2.21
N ASP A 212 -13.12 9.94 -2.09
CA ASP A 212 -14.41 9.95 -1.38
C ASP A 212 -14.27 10.45 0.05
N ILE A 213 -13.30 9.90 0.80
CA ILE A 213 -13.03 10.30 2.19
C ILE A 213 -12.60 11.77 2.25
N LEU A 214 -11.77 12.21 1.31
CA LEU A 214 -11.30 13.59 1.25
C LEU A 214 -12.44 14.57 0.92
N ALA A 215 -13.31 14.21 -0.03
CA ALA A 215 -14.48 15.00 -0.38
C ALA A 215 -15.43 15.14 0.81
N GLU A 216 -15.70 14.03 1.51
CA GLU A 216 -16.54 14.04 2.70
C GLU A 216 -15.95 14.89 3.83
N THR A 217 -14.65 14.79 4.05
CA THR A 217 -13.96 15.45 5.17
C THR A 217 -13.74 16.93 4.93
N TYR A 218 -13.25 17.29 3.75
CA TYR A 218 -12.78 18.65 3.49
C TYR A 218 -13.76 19.52 2.69
N LEU A 219 -14.66 18.89 1.90
CA LEU A 219 -15.62 19.61 1.08
C LEU A 219 -17.07 19.47 1.60
N ASN A 220 -17.29 18.66 2.64
CA ASN A 220 -18.63 18.28 3.12
C ASN A 220 -19.53 17.78 1.97
N TYR A 221 -18.96 16.96 1.11
CA TYR A 221 -19.56 16.46 -0.12
C TYR A 221 -19.49 14.93 -0.16
N SER A 222 -20.58 14.27 -0.55
CA SER A 222 -20.67 12.81 -0.70
C SER A 222 -20.64 12.45 -2.18
N PRO A 223 -19.50 11.95 -2.73
CA PRO A 223 -19.39 11.58 -4.13
C PRO A 223 -20.28 10.39 -4.49
N LEU A 224 -20.58 10.23 -5.78
CA LEU A 224 -21.26 9.06 -6.32
C LEU A 224 -20.33 7.84 -6.20
N PRO A 225 -20.68 6.80 -5.41
CA PRO A 225 -19.81 5.64 -5.29
C PRO A 225 -19.75 4.85 -6.59
N ILE A 226 -18.55 4.47 -7.05
CA ILE A 226 -18.40 3.63 -8.25
C ILE A 226 -19.18 2.31 -8.17
N THR A 227 -19.38 1.80 -6.94
CA THR A 227 -20.17 0.58 -6.71
C THR A 227 -21.64 0.71 -7.08
N ASP A 228 -22.18 1.92 -7.13
CA ASP A 228 -23.55 2.17 -7.54
C ASP A 228 -23.71 2.07 -9.07
N LEU A 229 -22.63 2.33 -9.80
CA LEU A 229 -22.57 2.20 -11.26
C LEU A 229 -22.27 0.77 -11.70
N ILE A 230 -21.12 0.21 -11.25
CA ILE A 230 -20.62 -1.08 -11.75
C ILE A 230 -20.92 -2.26 -10.83
N GLY A 231 -21.49 -2.02 -9.65
CA GLY A 231 -21.79 -3.04 -8.65
C GLY A 231 -20.60 -3.38 -7.75
N LYS A 232 -20.85 -4.17 -6.71
CA LYS A 232 -19.82 -4.61 -5.76
C LYS A 232 -18.82 -5.54 -6.42
N LYS A 233 -17.55 -5.53 -5.95
CA LYS A 233 -16.48 -6.40 -6.41
C LYS A 233 -16.89 -7.88 -6.37
N GLY A 234 -16.79 -8.58 -7.49
CA GLY A 234 -17.16 -9.98 -7.62
C GLY A 234 -17.43 -10.38 -9.07
N LYS A 235 -17.89 -11.62 -9.28
CA LYS A 235 -18.15 -12.18 -10.62
C LYS A 235 -19.20 -11.40 -11.46
N ASN A 236 -20.08 -10.68 -10.78
CA ASN A 236 -21.15 -9.90 -11.41
C ASN A 236 -20.83 -8.40 -11.53
N GLN A 237 -19.61 -7.97 -11.22
CA GLN A 237 -19.20 -6.60 -11.40
C GLN A 237 -19.17 -6.26 -12.90
N ARG A 238 -19.86 -5.18 -13.28
CA ARG A 238 -19.89 -4.67 -14.67
C ARG A 238 -18.60 -3.91 -14.97
N SER A 239 -18.30 -3.75 -16.24
CA SER A 239 -17.27 -2.82 -16.69
C SER A 239 -17.85 -1.40 -16.79
N MET A 240 -17.03 -0.37 -16.60
CA MET A 240 -17.42 1.01 -16.89
C MET A 240 -17.86 1.19 -18.35
N LYS A 241 -17.36 0.37 -19.27
CA LYS A 241 -17.83 0.32 -20.68
C LYS A 241 -19.31 -0.03 -20.84
N ASP A 242 -19.90 -0.74 -19.87
CA ASP A 242 -21.29 -1.21 -19.93
C ASP A 242 -22.27 -0.19 -19.32
N ILE A 243 -21.77 0.93 -18.81
CA ILE A 243 -22.55 1.99 -18.19
C ILE A 243 -23.01 2.98 -19.26
N ALA A 244 -24.22 3.50 -19.10
CA ALA A 244 -24.75 4.53 -20.01
C ALA A 244 -23.85 5.78 -20.01
N LEU A 245 -23.72 6.41 -21.17
CA LEU A 245 -22.76 7.50 -21.39
C LEU A 245 -23.02 8.73 -20.54
N ASP A 246 -24.29 9.03 -20.25
CA ASP A 246 -24.69 10.09 -19.33
C ASP A 246 -24.22 9.80 -17.90
N GLN A 247 -24.40 8.58 -17.42
CA GLN A 247 -23.92 8.15 -16.10
C GLN A 247 -22.39 8.13 -16.02
N GLN A 248 -21.69 7.68 -17.09
CA GLN A 248 -20.23 7.80 -17.16
C GLN A 248 -19.79 9.26 -17.06
N THR A 249 -20.49 10.15 -17.75
CA THR A 249 -20.17 11.58 -17.77
C THR A 249 -20.34 12.20 -16.39
N GLU A 250 -21.46 11.93 -15.72
CA GLU A 250 -21.74 12.44 -14.38
C GLU A 250 -20.66 11.99 -13.39
N TYR A 251 -20.35 10.70 -13.35
CA TYR A 251 -19.34 10.14 -12.46
C TYR A 251 -17.94 10.70 -12.74
N ALA A 252 -17.46 10.57 -13.97
CA ALA A 252 -16.09 10.94 -14.33
C ALA A 252 -15.82 12.45 -14.16
N VAL A 253 -16.79 13.29 -14.47
CA VAL A 253 -16.62 14.73 -14.32
C VAL A 253 -16.75 15.17 -12.86
N GLU A 254 -17.58 14.47 -12.07
CA GLU A 254 -17.65 14.68 -10.62
C GLU A 254 -16.28 14.45 -9.99
N ASP A 255 -15.58 13.36 -10.35
CA ASP A 255 -14.23 13.04 -9.84
C ASP A 255 -13.21 14.15 -10.17
N ALA A 256 -13.22 14.66 -11.40
CA ALA A 256 -12.36 15.77 -11.79
C ALA A 256 -12.74 17.11 -11.10
N ASP A 257 -14.02 17.39 -10.89
CA ASP A 257 -14.49 18.59 -10.17
C ASP A 257 -14.11 18.53 -8.68
N ILE A 258 -14.32 17.40 -8.03
CA ILE A 258 -13.90 17.18 -6.63
C ILE A 258 -12.39 17.36 -6.51
N THR A 259 -11.62 16.73 -7.39
CA THR A 259 -10.16 16.81 -7.38
C THR A 259 -9.66 18.24 -7.54
N LEU A 260 -10.29 19.04 -8.41
CA LEU A 260 -9.98 20.47 -8.56
C LEU A 260 -10.25 21.26 -7.27
N GLN A 261 -11.37 20.97 -6.59
CA GLN A 261 -11.72 21.65 -5.33
C GLN A 261 -10.78 21.22 -4.19
N LEU A 262 -10.41 19.94 -4.12
CA LEU A 262 -9.42 19.43 -3.17
C LEU A 262 -8.04 20.08 -3.38
N LYS A 263 -7.63 20.32 -4.64
CA LYS A 263 -6.40 21.05 -4.94
C LYS A 263 -6.41 22.44 -4.32
N GLN A 264 -7.51 23.18 -4.49
CA GLN A 264 -7.66 24.53 -3.94
C GLN A 264 -7.62 24.56 -2.41
N HIS A 265 -8.09 23.50 -1.78
CA HIS A 265 -8.04 23.32 -0.33
C HIS A 265 -6.62 22.97 0.14
N PHE A 266 -6.02 21.91 -0.39
CA PHE A 266 -4.73 21.40 0.09
C PHE A 266 -3.55 22.32 -0.23
N GLU A 267 -3.62 23.14 -1.28
CA GLU A 267 -2.57 24.11 -1.56
C GLU A 267 -2.44 25.11 -0.40
N LYS A 268 -3.57 25.58 0.15
CA LYS A 268 -3.60 26.48 1.32
C LYS A 268 -3.13 25.79 2.60
N GLU A 269 -3.53 24.53 2.79
CA GLU A 269 -3.13 23.74 3.96
C GLU A 269 -1.61 23.47 3.96
N MET A 270 -1.05 23.11 2.80
CA MET A 270 0.39 22.92 2.64
C MET A 270 1.19 24.22 2.85
N GLU A 271 0.65 25.37 2.45
CA GLU A 271 1.26 26.68 2.76
C GLU A 271 1.27 26.94 4.27
N ALA A 272 0.14 26.71 4.94
CA ALA A 272 0.01 26.88 6.39
C ALA A 272 0.91 25.91 7.16
N ALA A 273 1.04 24.66 6.71
CA ALA A 273 1.91 23.64 7.28
C ALA A 273 3.39 23.78 6.89
N ASN A 274 3.75 24.72 6.02
CA ASN A 274 5.09 24.92 5.46
C ASN A 274 5.66 23.68 4.75
N THR A 275 4.79 22.85 4.15
CA THR A 275 5.17 21.64 3.42
C THR A 275 5.20 21.82 1.89
N LEU A 276 4.76 22.97 1.37
CA LEU A 276 4.68 23.24 -0.07
C LEU A 276 6.04 23.13 -0.78
N SER A 277 7.13 23.53 -0.11
CA SER A 277 8.49 23.38 -0.65
C SER A 277 8.89 21.91 -0.81
N LEU A 278 8.59 21.07 0.18
CA LEU A 278 8.81 19.62 0.13
C LEU A 278 7.99 18.98 -0.99
N TYR A 279 6.70 19.35 -1.07
CA TYR A 279 5.81 18.91 -2.13
C TYR A 279 6.37 19.18 -3.52
N ARG A 280 6.71 20.44 -3.82
CA ARG A 280 7.15 20.86 -5.16
C ARG A 280 8.54 20.35 -5.55
N ARG A 281 9.44 20.20 -4.58
CA ARG A 281 10.84 19.86 -4.84
C ARG A 281 11.15 18.37 -4.76
N VAL A 282 10.36 17.61 -4.02
CA VAL A 282 10.63 16.20 -3.75
C VAL A 282 9.46 15.32 -4.17
N GLU A 283 8.31 15.47 -3.51
CA GLU A 283 7.23 14.50 -3.65
C GLU A 283 6.57 14.52 -5.02
N LEU A 284 6.30 15.70 -5.56
CA LEU A 284 5.66 15.83 -6.86
C LEU A 284 6.55 15.38 -8.04
N PRO A 285 7.83 15.75 -8.12
CA PRO A 285 8.72 15.18 -9.13
C PRO A 285 8.87 13.65 -9.04
N LEU A 286 8.80 13.10 -7.82
CA LEU A 286 8.88 11.66 -7.60
C LEU A 286 7.71 10.90 -8.23
N VAL A 287 6.52 11.50 -8.37
CA VAL A 287 5.36 10.88 -9.06
C VAL A 287 5.74 10.45 -10.48
N ALA A 288 6.38 11.33 -11.26
CA ALA A 288 6.80 11.03 -12.62
C ALA A 288 7.90 9.96 -12.66
N VAL A 289 8.89 10.05 -11.75
CA VAL A 289 9.96 9.06 -11.63
C VAL A 289 9.42 7.67 -11.31
N LEU A 290 8.51 7.58 -10.34
CA LEU A 290 7.88 6.31 -9.98
C LEU A 290 6.99 5.75 -11.11
N SER A 291 6.28 6.63 -11.83
CA SER A 291 5.54 6.23 -13.03
C SER A 291 6.45 5.58 -14.08
N ASP A 292 7.62 6.17 -14.33
CA ASP A 292 8.60 5.63 -15.27
C ASP A 292 9.19 4.29 -14.80
N MET A 293 9.55 4.19 -13.52
CA MET A 293 10.05 2.95 -12.92
C MET A 293 9.03 1.82 -12.99
N GLU A 294 7.77 2.11 -12.68
CA GLU A 294 6.68 1.13 -12.73
C GLU A 294 6.38 0.67 -14.18
N CYS A 295 6.45 1.58 -15.15
CA CYS A 295 6.31 1.22 -16.57
C CYS A 295 7.50 0.43 -17.09
N GLU A 296 8.71 0.72 -16.61
CA GLU A 296 9.92 0.01 -17.02
C GLU A 296 9.90 -1.44 -16.54
N GLY A 297 9.60 -1.67 -15.27
CA GLY A 297 9.64 -2.99 -14.66
C GLY A 297 11.05 -3.59 -14.60
N ILE A 298 11.14 -4.89 -14.29
CA ILE A 298 12.40 -5.63 -14.15
C ILE A 298 12.29 -7.01 -14.77
N ASN A 299 13.34 -7.47 -15.44
CA ASN A 299 13.42 -8.80 -16.02
C ASN A 299 13.75 -9.85 -14.96
N LEU A 300 13.24 -11.07 -15.17
CA LEU A 300 13.54 -12.24 -14.36
C LEU A 300 14.12 -13.37 -15.22
N ASP A 301 15.17 -14.00 -14.69
CA ASP A 301 15.65 -15.30 -15.18
C ASP A 301 14.73 -16.41 -14.66
N THR A 302 13.72 -16.73 -15.42
CA THR A 302 12.72 -17.77 -15.07
C THR A 302 13.30 -19.18 -15.10
N ALA A 303 14.34 -19.43 -15.91
CA ALA A 303 15.02 -20.71 -15.96
C ALA A 303 15.81 -20.93 -14.64
N PHE A 304 16.53 -19.93 -14.20
CA PHE A 304 17.23 -19.95 -12.92
C PHE A 304 16.24 -20.15 -11.74
N LEU A 305 15.12 -19.43 -11.71
CA LEU A 305 14.11 -19.59 -10.67
C LEU A 305 13.51 -21.01 -10.65
N LYS A 306 13.28 -21.61 -11.82
CA LYS A 306 12.78 -22.98 -11.93
C LYS A 306 13.77 -24.01 -11.34
N GLU A 307 15.06 -23.85 -11.60
CA GLU A 307 16.08 -24.72 -11.01
C GLU A 307 16.21 -24.48 -9.49
N LEU A 308 16.14 -23.23 -9.04
CA LEU A 308 16.13 -22.89 -7.63
C LEU A 308 14.91 -23.52 -6.92
N SER A 309 13.72 -23.48 -7.55
CA SER A 309 12.49 -24.11 -7.02
C SER A 309 12.67 -25.60 -6.80
N LYS A 310 13.26 -26.33 -7.78
CA LYS A 310 13.53 -27.77 -7.62
C LYS A 310 14.47 -28.06 -6.45
N GLY A 311 15.53 -27.26 -6.30
CA GLY A 311 16.46 -27.39 -5.17
C GLY A 311 15.78 -27.15 -3.83
N LEU A 312 14.94 -26.12 -3.74
CA LEU A 312 14.17 -25.82 -2.54
C LEU A 312 13.16 -26.93 -2.22
N SER A 313 12.46 -27.48 -3.22
CA SER A 313 11.53 -28.59 -3.02
C SER A 313 12.23 -29.81 -2.41
N SER A 314 13.43 -30.16 -2.91
CA SER A 314 14.22 -31.27 -2.36
C SER A 314 14.64 -31.01 -0.90
N ASP A 315 15.11 -29.79 -0.59
CA ASP A 315 15.50 -29.42 0.78
C ASP A 315 14.28 -29.47 1.73
N ILE A 316 13.11 -29.00 1.27
CA ILE A 316 11.84 -29.01 2.01
C ILE A 316 11.40 -30.44 2.30
N GLU A 317 11.44 -31.34 1.30
CA GLU A 317 11.09 -32.77 1.48
C GLU A 317 11.99 -33.47 2.49
N ILE A 318 13.30 -33.17 2.51
CA ILE A 318 14.24 -33.69 3.49
C ILE A 318 13.88 -33.23 4.90
N LEU A 319 13.60 -31.92 5.05
CA LEU A 319 13.21 -31.36 6.34
C LEU A 319 11.87 -31.92 6.83
N GLU A 320 10.88 -32.11 5.95
CA GLU A 320 9.60 -32.72 6.30
C GLU A 320 9.77 -34.14 6.85
N LYS A 321 10.60 -34.99 6.20
CA LYS A 321 10.92 -36.33 6.69
C LYS A 321 11.55 -36.27 8.05
N THR A 322 12.58 -35.46 8.26
CA THR A 322 13.25 -35.28 9.54
C THR A 322 12.27 -34.84 10.63
N ILE A 323 11.43 -33.86 10.35
CA ILE A 323 10.44 -33.35 11.31
C ILE A 323 9.41 -34.44 11.67
N PHE A 324 8.95 -35.24 10.71
CA PHE A 324 7.99 -36.32 10.96
C PHE A 324 8.63 -37.49 11.73
N GLU A 325 9.89 -37.81 11.48
CA GLU A 325 10.66 -38.77 12.25
C GLU A 325 10.81 -38.30 13.70
N ASP A 326 11.22 -37.04 13.93
CA ASP A 326 11.36 -36.46 15.27
C ASP A 326 10.02 -36.37 16.01
N ALA A 327 8.93 -36.09 15.28
CA ALA A 327 7.58 -36.03 15.84
C ALA A 327 6.96 -37.43 16.09
N GLY A 328 7.45 -38.47 15.42
CA GLY A 328 6.92 -39.84 15.46
C GLY A 328 5.58 -40.01 14.76
N GLU A 329 5.15 -39.03 13.93
CA GLU A 329 3.94 -39.08 13.09
C GLU A 329 3.96 -38.01 12.02
N THR A 330 3.13 -38.20 10.98
CA THR A 330 2.90 -37.21 9.94
C THR A 330 1.73 -36.29 10.29
N PHE A 331 1.87 -35.02 10.02
CA PHE A 331 0.85 -33.99 10.27
C PHE A 331 1.02 -32.81 9.30
N ASN A 332 0.05 -31.90 9.26
CA ASN A 332 0.16 -30.71 8.42
C ASN A 332 1.05 -29.66 9.09
N LEU A 333 2.32 -29.56 8.65
CA LEU A 333 3.30 -28.57 9.11
C LEU A 333 2.86 -27.12 8.87
N GLY A 334 2.06 -26.88 7.83
CA GLY A 334 1.47 -25.57 7.53
C GLY A 334 0.32 -25.17 8.46
N SER A 335 -0.16 -26.09 9.32
CA SER A 335 -1.23 -25.83 10.29
C SER A 335 -0.68 -25.44 11.67
N PRO A 336 -0.75 -24.17 12.10
CA PRO A 336 -0.30 -23.75 13.43
C PRO A 336 -0.98 -24.54 14.56
N LYS A 337 -2.22 -24.96 14.35
CA LYS A 337 -2.98 -25.75 15.34
C LYS A 337 -2.39 -27.14 15.51
N GLN A 338 -2.18 -27.89 14.41
CA GLN A 338 -1.60 -29.23 14.48
C GLN A 338 -0.18 -29.19 15.00
N LEU A 339 0.64 -28.29 14.49
CA LEU A 339 2.00 -28.11 14.96
C LEU A 339 2.06 -27.79 16.46
N GLY A 340 1.17 -26.93 16.96
CA GLY A 340 1.10 -26.62 18.39
C GLY A 340 0.76 -27.83 19.25
N LEU A 341 -0.16 -28.70 18.81
CA LEU A 341 -0.50 -29.94 19.51
C LEU A 341 0.69 -30.91 19.56
N ILE A 342 1.40 -31.08 18.43
CA ILE A 342 2.59 -31.95 18.37
C ILE A 342 3.68 -31.43 19.31
N LEU A 343 4.04 -30.14 19.23
CA LEU A 343 5.14 -29.60 20.02
C LEU A 343 4.86 -29.54 21.53
N PHE A 344 3.65 -29.17 21.91
CA PHE A 344 3.32 -28.81 23.30
C PHE A 344 2.46 -29.84 24.04
N GLU A 345 1.76 -30.73 23.36
CA GLU A 345 1.02 -31.83 24.01
C GLU A 345 1.72 -33.18 23.84
N LYS A 346 2.09 -33.53 22.59
CA LYS A 346 2.71 -34.83 22.35
C LYS A 346 4.18 -34.89 22.80
N LEU A 347 4.99 -33.93 22.32
CA LEU A 347 6.42 -33.87 22.63
C LEU A 347 6.68 -33.17 23.97
N ASN A 348 5.72 -32.45 24.50
CA ASN A 348 5.76 -31.72 25.77
C ASN A 348 7.05 -30.90 25.96
N LEU A 349 7.45 -30.16 24.91
CA LEU A 349 8.72 -29.42 24.88
C LEU A 349 8.80 -28.31 25.93
N VAL A 350 7.67 -27.82 26.44
CA VAL A 350 7.61 -26.76 27.43
C VAL A 350 6.46 -27.03 28.41
N GLU A 351 6.69 -26.87 29.71
CA GLU A 351 5.67 -27.09 30.75
C GLU A 351 4.49 -26.10 30.64
N LYS A 352 4.76 -24.84 30.29
CA LYS A 352 3.75 -23.75 30.19
C LYS A 352 3.85 -23.05 28.84
N PRO A 353 3.34 -23.64 27.76
CA PRO A 353 3.43 -23.05 26.43
C PRO A 353 2.53 -21.80 26.31
N LYS A 354 3.05 -20.79 25.61
CA LYS A 354 2.35 -19.54 25.31
C LYS A 354 1.11 -19.83 24.43
N LYS A 355 -0.04 -19.28 24.78
CA LYS A 355 -1.27 -19.40 23.99
C LYS A 355 -1.65 -18.06 23.34
N THR A 356 -2.33 -18.13 22.21
CA THR A 356 -2.92 -16.99 21.52
C THR A 356 -4.17 -16.51 22.26
N LYS A 357 -4.70 -15.33 21.88
CA LYS A 357 -5.98 -14.81 22.42
C LYS A 357 -7.17 -15.77 22.21
N THR A 358 -7.08 -16.66 21.22
CA THR A 358 -8.10 -17.68 20.90
C THR A 358 -7.88 -19.00 21.61
N GLY A 359 -6.90 -19.08 22.52
CA GLY A 359 -6.61 -20.29 23.31
C GLY A 359 -5.75 -21.35 22.62
N GLN A 360 -5.35 -21.15 21.36
CA GLN A 360 -4.44 -22.05 20.64
C GLN A 360 -3.00 -21.85 21.09
N TYR A 361 -2.16 -22.88 20.98
CA TYR A 361 -0.73 -22.76 21.21
C TYR A 361 -0.10 -21.82 20.18
N SER A 362 0.74 -20.89 20.67
CA SER A 362 1.45 -19.97 19.80
C SER A 362 2.66 -20.66 19.18
N THR A 363 2.66 -20.80 17.87
CA THR A 363 3.82 -21.26 17.08
C THR A 363 4.46 -20.11 16.30
N ALA A 364 4.33 -18.87 16.79
CA ALA A 364 4.97 -17.71 16.19
C ALA A 364 6.49 -17.86 16.18
N GLU A 365 7.15 -17.29 15.19
CA GLU A 365 8.60 -17.38 14.99
C GLU A 365 9.39 -16.98 16.24
N GLU A 366 8.97 -15.90 16.93
CA GLU A 366 9.57 -15.43 18.17
C GLU A 366 9.53 -16.50 19.28
N VAL A 367 8.38 -17.21 19.41
CA VAL A 367 8.22 -18.28 20.42
C VAL A 367 9.08 -19.47 20.08
N LEU A 368 9.07 -19.90 18.82
CA LEU A 368 9.86 -21.06 18.39
C LEU A 368 11.38 -20.78 18.41
N SER A 369 11.81 -19.59 18.01
CA SER A 369 13.22 -19.22 18.01
C SER A 369 13.84 -19.26 19.41
N ALA A 370 13.07 -18.92 20.45
CA ALA A 370 13.51 -19.04 21.83
C ALA A 370 13.78 -20.50 22.26
N LEU A 371 13.09 -21.46 21.64
CA LEU A 371 13.18 -22.90 21.94
C LEU A 371 14.17 -23.64 21.04
N ALA A 372 14.62 -23.03 19.95
CA ALA A 372 15.42 -23.67 18.90
C ALA A 372 16.79 -24.19 19.43
N LYS A 373 17.35 -23.57 20.47
CA LYS A 373 18.64 -23.97 21.06
C LYS A 373 18.56 -25.33 21.78
N ASP A 374 17.40 -25.61 22.38
CA ASP A 374 17.22 -26.78 23.24
C ASP A 374 16.53 -27.93 22.50
N HIS A 375 15.90 -27.67 21.37
CA HIS A 375 15.08 -28.63 20.63
C HIS A 375 15.39 -28.62 19.12
N PRO A 376 16.15 -29.62 18.59
CA PRO A 376 16.53 -29.68 17.17
C PRO A 376 15.33 -29.64 16.20
N ILE A 377 14.22 -30.32 16.54
CA ILE A 377 13.00 -30.31 15.74
C ILE A 377 12.49 -28.89 15.47
N ILE A 378 12.64 -27.98 16.44
CA ILE A 378 12.22 -26.56 16.28
C ILE A 378 13.09 -25.86 15.22
N SER A 379 14.38 -26.11 15.22
CA SER A 379 15.30 -25.57 14.20
C SER A 379 14.90 -26.03 12.81
N SER A 380 14.60 -27.33 12.64
CA SER A 380 14.12 -27.91 11.38
C SER A 380 12.78 -27.29 10.94
N ILE A 381 11.85 -27.04 11.86
CA ILE A 381 10.57 -26.39 11.57
C ILE A 381 10.75 -24.94 11.13
N LEU A 382 11.63 -24.18 11.79
CA LEU A 382 11.91 -22.79 11.41
C LEU A 382 12.58 -22.72 10.03
N GLU A 383 13.51 -23.61 9.74
CA GLU A 383 14.14 -23.72 8.43
C GLU A 383 13.12 -24.12 7.36
N TRP A 384 12.31 -25.14 7.59
CA TRP A 384 11.21 -25.55 6.72
C TRP A 384 10.27 -24.37 6.40
N ARG A 385 9.84 -23.61 7.40
CA ARG A 385 9.00 -22.41 7.20
C ARG A 385 9.69 -21.37 6.34
N SER A 386 10.97 -21.13 6.59
CA SER A 386 11.77 -20.16 5.82
C SER A 386 11.86 -20.56 4.35
N LEU A 387 12.16 -21.84 4.06
CA LEU A 387 12.27 -22.33 2.69
C LEU A 387 10.91 -22.34 1.98
N ASN A 388 9.84 -22.79 2.64
CA ASN A 388 8.49 -22.75 2.09
C ASN A 388 8.03 -21.32 1.76
N LYS A 389 8.27 -20.37 2.67
CA LYS A 389 7.95 -18.97 2.41
C LYS A 389 8.77 -18.43 1.23
N LEU A 390 10.05 -18.76 1.15
CA LEU A 390 10.91 -18.34 0.05
C LEU A 390 10.41 -18.88 -1.28
N GLN A 391 10.10 -20.17 -1.33
CA GLN A 391 9.61 -20.83 -2.53
C GLN A 391 8.26 -20.26 -2.96
N ASN A 392 7.26 -20.28 -2.08
CA ASN A 392 5.89 -19.92 -2.43
C ASN A 392 5.71 -18.42 -2.68
N THR A 393 6.41 -17.55 -1.93
CA THR A 393 6.21 -16.10 -2.01
C THR A 393 7.04 -15.45 -3.11
N TYR A 394 8.21 -16.00 -3.42
CA TYR A 394 9.14 -15.38 -4.37
C TYR A 394 9.46 -16.27 -5.57
N VAL A 395 9.94 -17.48 -5.35
CA VAL A 395 10.51 -18.30 -6.43
C VAL A 395 9.42 -18.75 -7.40
N ASP A 396 8.27 -19.23 -6.90
CA ASP A 396 7.17 -19.75 -7.69
C ASP A 396 6.11 -18.67 -8.01
N ALA A 397 6.05 -17.59 -7.22
CA ALA A 397 5.10 -16.51 -7.42
C ALA A 397 5.58 -15.48 -8.45
N LEU A 398 6.84 -15.02 -8.35
CA LEU A 398 7.36 -13.96 -9.23
C LEU A 398 7.24 -14.26 -10.73
N PRO A 399 7.49 -15.49 -11.22
CA PRO A 399 7.28 -15.79 -12.65
C PRO A 399 5.84 -15.61 -13.11
N LYS A 400 4.85 -15.72 -12.22
CA LYS A 400 3.41 -15.54 -12.53
C LYS A 400 3.03 -14.07 -12.64
N GLU A 401 3.84 -13.19 -12.08
CA GLU A 401 3.67 -11.73 -12.13
C GLU A 401 4.27 -11.09 -13.39
N ILE A 402 4.89 -11.89 -14.27
CA ILE A 402 5.46 -11.39 -15.53
C ILE A 402 4.31 -10.94 -16.43
N ASN A 403 4.33 -9.67 -16.81
CA ASN A 403 3.37 -9.12 -17.74
C ASN A 403 3.66 -9.61 -19.17
N LEU A 404 2.65 -10.19 -19.82
CA LEU A 404 2.78 -10.81 -21.15
C LEU A 404 3.13 -9.83 -22.28
N LYS A 405 2.88 -8.53 -22.11
CA LYS A 405 3.20 -7.51 -23.14
C LYS A 405 4.65 -7.02 -23.06
N THR A 406 5.22 -7.00 -21.85
CA THR A 406 6.55 -6.42 -21.59
C THR A 406 7.60 -7.47 -21.29
N ASP A 407 7.19 -8.69 -20.97
CA ASP A 407 8.03 -9.79 -20.48
C ASP A 407 8.80 -9.44 -19.18
N ARG A 408 8.18 -8.58 -18.33
CA ARG A 408 8.77 -8.05 -17.11
C ARG A 408 7.81 -8.07 -15.94
N VAL A 409 8.36 -8.04 -14.74
CA VAL A 409 7.61 -7.80 -13.52
C VAL A 409 7.51 -6.31 -13.24
N HIS A 410 6.31 -5.83 -12.96
CA HIS A 410 6.00 -4.45 -12.64
C HIS A 410 5.41 -4.38 -11.24
N THR A 411 6.05 -3.67 -10.35
CA THR A 411 5.50 -3.35 -9.02
C THR A 411 4.81 -1.99 -9.03
N ILE A 412 4.07 -1.70 -7.97
CA ILE A 412 3.51 -0.38 -7.71
C ILE A 412 4.21 0.20 -6.48
N TYR A 413 4.78 1.40 -6.60
CA TYR A 413 5.37 2.15 -5.49
C TYR A 413 4.39 3.17 -4.95
N ASN A 414 4.03 3.06 -3.67
CA ASN A 414 3.10 4.00 -3.04
C ASN A 414 3.87 5.02 -2.20
N GLN A 415 3.61 6.31 -2.45
CA GLN A 415 4.16 7.42 -1.68
C GLN A 415 3.33 7.72 -0.43
N ALA A 416 2.02 7.60 -0.52
CA ALA A 416 1.06 8.03 0.49
C ALA A 416 0.56 6.89 1.40
N VAL A 417 1.45 6.00 1.85
CA VAL A 417 1.10 4.88 2.74
C VAL A 417 1.87 4.91 4.05
N ALA A 418 3.16 5.16 4.00
CA ALA A 418 3.98 5.20 5.21
C ALA A 418 4.14 6.65 5.68
N SER A 419 3.65 7.00 6.87
CA SER A 419 3.75 8.36 7.45
C SER A 419 5.19 8.88 7.63
N THR A 420 6.18 8.00 7.44
CA THR A 420 7.61 8.30 7.57
C THR A 420 8.27 8.86 6.30
N GLY A 421 7.56 8.99 5.19
CA GLY A 421 8.13 9.36 3.89
C GLY A 421 8.78 8.19 3.13
N ARG A 422 8.72 6.96 3.66
CA ARG A 422 9.20 5.77 2.94
C ARG A 422 8.20 5.34 1.88
N LEU A 423 8.71 4.85 0.76
CA LEU A 423 7.87 4.17 -0.24
C LEU A 423 7.49 2.77 0.27
N SER A 424 6.32 2.30 -0.12
CA SER A 424 5.97 0.88 -0.05
C SER A 424 5.82 0.31 -1.45
N SER A 425 6.03 -1.01 -1.59
CA SER A 425 5.93 -1.73 -2.86
C SER A 425 4.87 -2.82 -2.75
N ASN A 426 3.99 -2.91 -3.74
CA ASN A 426 2.96 -3.96 -3.79
C ASN A 426 2.70 -4.43 -5.24
N ASN A 427 2.05 -5.57 -5.38
CA ASN A 427 1.62 -6.19 -6.64
C ASN A 427 2.73 -6.34 -7.70
N PRO A 428 3.85 -7.06 -7.41
CA PRO A 428 4.26 -7.72 -6.17
C PRO A 428 5.09 -6.82 -5.25
N ASN A 429 5.23 -7.18 -3.96
CA ASN A 429 6.12 -6.48 -3.05
C ASN A 429 7.58 -6.89 -3.30
N LEU A 430 8.36 -6.03 -3.96
CA LEU A 430 9.78 -6.25 -4.27
C LEU A 430 10.73 -5.73 -3.18
N GLN A 431 10.24 -5.01 -2.17
CA GLN A 431 11.08 -4.49 -1.08
C GLN A 431 11.42 -5.56 -0.02
N ASN A 432 10.64 -6.64 0.03
CA ASN A 432 10.80 -7.69 1.05
C ASN A 432 11.56 -8.92 0.56
N ILE A 433 12.27 -8.84 -0.59
CA ILE A 433 13.08 -9.95 -1.10
C ILE A 433 14.19 -10.26 -0.10
N PRO A 434 14.29 -11.50 0.41
CA PRO A 434 15.25 -11.85 1.46
C PRO A 434 16.69 -11.60 1.05
N ILE A 435 17.51 -11.11 2.01
CA ILE A 435 18.94 -10.85 1.81
C ILE A 435 19.82 -11.46 2.89
N ARG A 436 19.24 -11.85 4.05
CA ARG A 436 20.03 -12.31 5.20
C ARG A 436 20.53 -13.75 5.07
N THR A 437 19.73 -14.63 4.47
CA THR A 437 20.07 -16.04 4.28
C THR A 437 20.71 -16.28 2.91
N LEU A 438 21.59 -17.28 2.81
CA LEU A 438 22.22 -17.66 1.54
C LEU A 438 21.17 -18.03 0.47
N ARG A 439 20.12 -18.78 0.86
CA ARG A 439 19.03 -19.15 -0.04
C ARG A 439 18.23 -17.93 -0.48
N GLY A 440 17.96 -16.97 0.43
CA GLY A 440 17.29 -15.70 0.09
C GLY A 440 18.12 -14.85 -0.88
N GLN A 441 19.43 -14.80 -0.71
CA GLN A 441 20.32 -14.09 -1.64
C GLN A 441 20.30 -14.68 -3.06
N GLN A 442 20.06 -15.99 -3.20
CA GLN A 442 19.94 -16.63 -4.52
C GLN A 442 18.75 -16.09 -5.30
N VAL A 443 17.62 -15.78 -4.65
CA VAL A 443 16.45 -15.19 -5.35
C VAL A 443 16.81 -13.87 -6.02
N ARG A 444 17.68 -13.07 -5.42
CA ARG A 444 18.11 -11.78 -6.00
C ARG A 444 18.89 -11.94 -7.31
N LYS A 445 19.58 -13.07 -7.51
CA LYS A 445 20.30 -13.36 -8.76
C LYS A 445 19.38 -13.56 -9.96
N ALA A 446 18.10 -13.85 -9.71
CA ALA A 446 17.10 -13.96 -10.77
C ALA A 446 16.72 -12.63 -11.39
N PHE A 447 16.98 -11.51 -10.72
CA PHE A 447 16.73 -10.19 -11.27
C PHE A 447 17.88 -9.83 -12.20
N ILE A 448 17.57 -9.67 -13.47
CA ILE A 448 18.55 -9.45 -14.54
C ILE A 448 18.26 -8.14 -15.27
N PRO A 449 19.26 -7.52 -15.90
CA PRO A 449 19.06 -6.31 -16.69
C PRO A 449 18.17 -6.58 -17.92
N ARG A 450 17.71 -5.51 -18.56
CA ARG A 450 16.81 -5.52 -19.71
C ARG A 450 17.32 -6.42 -20.84
N ASP A 451 18.58 -6.31 -21.16
CA ASP A 451 19.29 -7.03 -22.22
C ASP A 451 20.80 -7.01 -21.95
N LYS A 452 21.58 -7.51 -22.90
CA LYS A 452 23.05 -7.62 -22.78
C LYS A 452 23.79 -6.27 -22.82
N GLU A 453 23.14 -5.21 -23.27
CA GLU A 453 23.71 -3.85 -23.35
C GLU A 453 23.47 -3.05 -22.06
N HIS A 454 22.62 -3.57 -21.16
CA HIS A 454 22.29 -2.96 -19.89
C HIS A 454 22.93 -3.70 -18.72
N VAL A 455 23.13 -2.97 -17.63
CA VAL A 455 23.60 -3.51 -16.34
C VAL A 455 22.69 -3.05 -15.21
N LEU A 456 22.57 -3.85 -14.17
CA LEU A 456 21.94 -3.40 -12.93
C LEU A 456 22.98 -2.64 -12.11
N VAL A 457 22.65 -1.40 -11.77
CA VAL A 457 23.45 -0.56 -10.86
C VAL A 457 22.75 -0.52 -9.51
N ALA A 458 23.44 -0.97 -8.46
CA ALA A 458 22.95 -0.85 -7.09
C ALA A 458 23.75 0.24 -6.38
N ALA A 459 23.05 1.27 -5.91
CA ALA A 459 23.62 2.35 -5.12
C ALA A 459 22.84 2.48 -3.81
N ASP A 460 23.55 2.45 -2.68
CA ASP A 460 22.97 2.58 -1.35
C ASP A 460 23.72 3.64 -0.54
N TYR A 461 22.96 4.41 0.24
CA TYR A 461 23.55 5.40 1.14
C TYR A 461 24.19 4.71 2.34
N SER A 462 25.51 4.89 2.49
CA SER A 462 26.23 4.31 3.64
C SER A 462 25.79 4.96 4.94
N GLN A 463 25.03 4.22 5.76
CA GLN A 463 24.64 4.58 7.13
C GLN A 463 23.93 5.95 7.22
N ILE A 464 23.09 6.28 6.25
CA ILE A 464 22.51 7.63 6.13
C ILE A 464 21.72 8.05 7.38
N GLU A 465 20.95 7.13 7.99
CA GLU A 465 20.18 7.43 9.21
C GLU A 465 21.10 7.83 10.36
N LEU A 466 22.22 7.11 10.54
CA LEU A 466 23.20 7.44 11.57
C LEU A 466 23.92 8.76 11.30
N ARG A 467 24.19 9.08 10.04
CA ARG A 467 24.77 10.38 9.65
C ARG A 467 23.82 11.54 9.93
N ILE A 468 22.53 11.37 9.64
CA ILE A 468 21.49 12.37 9.95
C ILE A 468 21.39 12.57 11.46
N ILE A 469 21.39 11.49 12.24
CA ILE A 469 21.33 11.58 13.70
C ILE A 469 22.58 12.24 14.27
N ALA A 470 23.78 11.90 13.79
CA ALA A 470 25.01 12.56 14.20
C ALA A 470 24.95 14.06 13.93
N ALA A 471 24.42 14.48 12.77
CA ALA A 471 24.26 15.89 12.43
C ALA A 471 23.23 16.62 13.31
N LEU A 472 22.10 15.97 13.62
CA LEU A 472 21.02 16.55 14.43
C LEU A 472 21.39 16.59 15.91
N SER A 473 21.95 15.50 16.46
CA SER A 473 22.34 15.39 17.88
C SER A 473 23.61 16.16 18.21
N LYS A 474 24.44 16.41 17.19
CA LYS A 474 25.80 17.00 17.35
C LYS A 474 26.70 16.16 18.26
N ASP A 475 26.46 14.84 18.36
CA ASP A 475 27.29 13.92 19.12
C ASP A 475 28.71 13.90 18.57
N LEU A 476 29.68 14.33 19.38
CA LEU A 476 31.07 14.45 18.96
C LEU A 476 31.70 13.10 18.60
N GLY A 477 31.28 12.02 19.27
CA GLY A 477 31.79 10.68 19.00
C GLY A 477 31.37 10.19 17.62
N MET A 478 30.09 10.37 17.28
CA MET A 478 29.56 10.01 15.96
C MET A 478 30.14 10.91 14.85
N LEU A 479 30.21 12.22 15.09
CA LEU A 479 30.77 13.16 14.10
C LEU A 479 32.24 12.85 13.81
N ASN A 480 33.07 12.61 14.83
CA ASN A 480 34.47 12.25 14.66
C ASN A 480 34.63 10.92 13.89
N ALA A 481 33.84 9.90 14.24
CA ALA A 481 33.87 8.62 13.53
C ALA A 481 33.56 8.79 12.03
N PHE A 482 32.52 9.57 11.68
CA PHE A 482 32.21 9.84 10.28
C PHE A 482 33.22 10.71 9.55
N GLN A 483 33.83 11.70 10.23
CA GLN A 483 34.91 12.53 9.64
C GLN A 483 36.17 11.72 9.34
N ASN A 484 36.49 10.75 10.21
CA ASN A 484 37.62 9.85 10.03
C ASN A 484 37.33 8.65 9.12
N ASN A 485 36.11 8.57 8.51
CA ASN A 485 35.65 7.41 7.75
C ASN A 485 35.69 6.09 8.55
N GLU A 486 35.51 6.15 9.84
CA GLU A 486 35.41 4.97 10.70
C GLU A 486 34.01 4.34 10.61
N ASP A 487 33.94 3.01 10.72
CA ASP A 487 32.66 2.33 10.84
C ASP A 487 32.05 2.60 12.23
N ILE A 488 30.93 3.34 12.24
CA ILE A 488 30.27 3.74 13.50
C ILE A 488 29.87 2.55 14.38
N HIS A 489 29.53 1.40 13.79
CA HIS A 489 29.18 0.21 14.56
C HIS A 489 30.42 -0.40 15.22
N SER A 490 31.56 -0.39 14.52
CA SER A 490 32.83 -0.82 15.08
C SER A 490 33.33 0.18 16.14
N ALA A 491 33.18 1.48 15.91
CA ALA A 491 33.54 2.51 16.90
C ALA A 491 32.68 2.37 18.18
N THR A 492 31.38 2.12 18.04
CA THR A 492 30.49 1.85 19.19
C THR A 492 30.89 0.57 19.89
N ALA A 493 31.17 -0.51 19.14
CA ALA A 493 31.60 -1.78 19.71
C ALA A 493 32.91 -1.63 20.50
N ALA A 494 33.92 -0.96 19.92
CA ALA A 494 35.19 -0.68 20.60
C ALA A 494 34.98 -0.01 21.95
N LYS A 495 34.08 0.98 21.99
CA LYS A 495 33.74 1.75 23.18
C LYS A 495 32.96 0.92 24.22
N VAL A 496 31.96 0.14 23.78
CA VAL A 496 31.11 -0.68 24.66
C VAL A 496 31.87 -1.86 25.25
N PHE A 497 32.69 -2.53 24.44
CA PHE A 497 33.45 -3.73 24.85
C PHE A 497 34.86 -3.41 25.39
N GLY A 498 35.28 -2.13 25.38
CA GLY A 498 36.60 -1.70 25.89
C GLY A 498 37.77 -2.28 25.08
N VAL A 499 37.62 -2.50 23.79
CA VAL A 499 38.65 -3.02 22.88
C VAL A 499 39.08 -1.98 21.86
N SER A 500 40.28 -2.12 21.30
CA SER A 500 40.69 -1.23 20.20
C SER A 500 39.88 -1.54 18.93
N LEU A 501 39.69 -0.52 18.08
CA LEU A 501 38.87 -0.62 16.84
C LEU A 501 39.27 -1.82 15.97
N GLU A 502 40.57 -2.09 15.87
CA GLU A 502 41.15 -3.21 15.08
C GLU A 502 40.86 -4.59 15.67
N LYS A 503 40.51 -4.67 16.95
CA LYS A 503 40.21 -5.92 17.66
C LYS A 503 38.72 -6.22 17.78
N VAL A 504 37.88 -5.38 17.19
CA VAL A 504 36.43 -5.58 17.21
C VAL A 504 36.07 -6.80 16.35
N THR A 505 35.42 -7.78 16.97
CA THR A 505 34.93 -8.95 16.24
C THR A 505 33.64 -8.65 15.45
N SER A 506 33.34 -9.49 14.45
CA SER A 506 32.09 -9.36 13.65
C SER A 506 30.85 -9.46 14.54
N GLU A 507 30.90 -10.27 15.60
CA GLU A 507 29.81 -10.43 16.57
C GLU A 507 29.62 -9.16 17.40
N GLN A 508 30.69 -8.61 17.96
CA GLN A 508 30.66 -7.35 18.70
C GLN A 508 30.14 -6.19 17.85
N ARG A 509 30.57 -6.12 16.59
CA ARG A 509 30.07 -5.15 15.63
C ARG A 509 28.57 -5.32 15.35
N SER A 510 28.10 -6.57 15.21
CA SER A 510 26.68 -6.88 14.99
C SER A 510 25.82 -6.49 16.21
N ASN A 511 26.30 -6.75 17.42
CA ASN A 511 25.64 -6.36 18.67
C ASN A 511 25.55 -4.84 18.77
N ALA A 512 26.65 -4.11 18.51
CA ALA A 512 26.67 -2.65 18.50
C ALA A 512 25.75 -2.08 17.42
N LYS A 513 25.64 -2.73 16.26
CA LYS A 513 24.68 -2.34 15.22
C LYS A 513 23.24 -2.42 15.76
N THR A 514 22.89 -3.48 16.45
CA THR A 514 21.56 -3.66 17.04
C THR A 514 21.29 -2.59 18.10
N VAL A 515 22.26 -2.29 18.94
CA VAL A 515 22.15 -1.22 19.96
C VAL A 515 21.99 0.15 19.33
N ASN A 516 22.82 0.50 18.34
CA ASN A 516 22.75 1.79 17.66
C ASN A 516 21.38 2.03 17.03
N PHE A 517 20.84 1.04 16.33
CA PHE A 517 19.49 1.16 15.76
C PHE A 517 18.40 1.08 16.84
N GLY A 518 18.58 0.24 17.85
CA GLY A 518 17.65 0.16 18.97
C GLY A 518 17.42 1.51 19.65
N ILE A 519 18.49 2.23 19.97
CA ILE A 519 18.41 3.57 20.58
C ILE A 519 17.65 4.54 19.67
N ILE A 520 17.92 4.53 18.36
CA ILE A 520 17.29 5.39 17.38
C ILE A 520 15.78 5.15 17.28
N TYR A 521 15.38 3.88 17.34
CA TYR A 521 13.98 3.49 17.25
C TYR A 521 13.27 3.41 18.63
N GLY A 522 13.89 3.94 19.69
CA GLY A 522 13.26 4.07 21.00
C GLY A 522 13.16 2.77 21.79
N VAL A 523 14.02 1.80 21.52
CA VAL A 523 14.12 0.60 22.36
C VAL A 523 14.68 1.00 23.71
N SER A 524 13.90 0.82 24.78
CA SER A 524 14.36 0.97 26.16
C SER A 524 15.22 -0.23 26.58
N ALA A 525 16.12 0.02 27.55
CA ALA A 525 16.98 -1.01 28.12
C ALA A 525 16.18 -2.12 28.82
#